data_7904f40a72d9323636618b9c6476c2b4
#
_entry.id   7904f40a72d9323636618b9c6476c2b4
#
_cell.length_a   1.000
_cell.length_b   1.000
_cell.length_c   1.000
_cell.angle_alpha   90.00
_cell.angle_beta   90.00
_cell.angle_gamma   90.00
#
_symmetry.space_group_name_H-M   'P 1'
#
loop_
_entity.id
_entity.type
_entity.pdbx_description
1 polymer ?
#
loop_
_entity_poly.entity_id
_entity_poly.type
_entity_poly.pdbx_seq_one_letter_code
_entity_poly.pdbx_strand_id
1 'polypeptide(L)'
;MTPKRGSIYLANFNPAKGSEPGKVRPCLVIQTDSLNESGHRTIAVLPLTTRILDNALPMRVTIEARDNLKQTSQIMLDQIHAFDVRRFTSDALTVLNDTEMGLVEEGLRILLVLEY
;
A
#
# COMPACT_ATOMS: atom_id res chain seq x y z
N MET A 1 0.21 12.93 12.32
CA MET A 1 0.78 11.61 12.03
C MET A 1 1.72 11.69 10.83
N THR A 2 2.89 11.08 10.91
CA THR A 2 3.81 10.97 9.77
C THR A 2 3.78 9.53 9.27
N PRO A 3 3.25 9.29 8.06
CA PRO A 3 3.24 7.94 7.50
C PRO A 3 4.68 7.45 7.29
N LYS A 4 4.90 6.15 7.45
CA LYS A 4 6.21 5.53 7.28
C LYS A 4 6.19 4.52 6.15
N ARG A 5 7.20 4.59 5.28
CA ARG A 5 7.37 3.62 4.19
C ARG A 5 7.43 2.20 4.76
N GLY A 6 6.69 1.29 4.13
CA GLY A 6 6.62 -0.11 4.55
C GLY A 6 5.56 -0.41 5.58
N SER A 7 4.88 0.60 6.11
CA SER A 7 3.79 0.42 7.06
C SER A 7 2.44 0.42 6.34
N ILE A 8 1.50 -0.34 6.89
CA ILE A 8 0.12 -0.44 6.38
C ILE A 8 -0.79 0.33 7.33
N TYR A 9 -1.61 1.21 6.77
CA TYR A 9 -2.59 2.04 7.49
C TYR A 9 -3.96 1.87 6.88
N LEU A 10 -5.02 2.16 7.64
CA LEU A 10 -6.34 2.36 7.04
C LEU A 10 -6.42 3.76 6.43
N ALA A 11 -7.04 3.85 5.27
CA ALA A 11 -7.25 5.12 4.58
C ALA A 11 -8.57 5.12 3.84
N ASN A 12 -9.13 6.32 3.67
CA ASN A 12 -10.39 6.52 2.94
C ASN A 12 -10.09 6.73 1.46
N PHE A 13 -10.49 5.76 0.63
CA PHE A 13 -10.30 5.78 -0.83
C PHE A 13 -11.52 6.32 -1.58
N ASN A 14 -12.57 6.73 -0.86
CA ASN A 14 -13.76 7.28 -1.51
C ASN A 14 -13.47 8.67 -2.11
N PRO A 15 -14.18 9.04 -3.21
CA PRO A 15 -15.05 8.19 -4.00
C PRO A 15 -14.28 7.26 -4.93
N ALA A 16 -14.84 6.06 -5.19
CA ALA A 16 -14.32 5.15 -6.21
C ALA A 16 -14.57 5.72 -7.60
N LYS A 17 -13.64 5.48 -8.54
CA LYS A 17 -13.77 5.89 -9.93
C LYS A 17 -13.40 4.74 -10.85
N GLY A 18 -14.35 4.33 -11.71
CA GLY A 18 -14.12 3.23 -12.65
C GLY A 18 -13.72 1.95 -11.94
N SER A 19 -12.58 1.39 -12.29
CA SER A 19 -12.03 0.18 -11.67
C SER A 19 -11.21 0.46 -10.40
N GLU A 20 -11.07 1.73 -10.01
CA GLU A 20 -10.31 2.09 -8.82
C GLU A 20 -11.06 1.68 -7.55
N PRO A 21 -10.35 1.20 -6.50
CA PRO A 21 -10.99 0.84 -5.24
C PRO A 21 -11.54 2.08 -4.52
N GLY A 22 -12.68 1.91 -3.86
CA GLY A 22 -13.25 2.92 -2.97
C GLY A 22 -13.21 2.44 -1.53
N LYS A 23 -13.99 3.09 -0.64
CA LYS A 23 -14.17 2.76 0.76
C LYS A 23 -12.91 2.98 1.61
N VAL A 24 -13.03 2.66 2.90
CA VAL A 24 -11.89 2.60 3.81
C VAL A 24 -11.21 1.24 3.62
N ARG A 25 -9.91 1.27 3.34
CA ARG A 25 -9.12 0.07 3.07
C ARG A 25 -7.75 0.17 3.71
N PRO A 26 -7.12 -0.95 4.03
CA PRO A 26 -5.69 -0.93 4.31
C PRO A 26 -4.91 -0.50 3.07
N CYS A 27 -3.84 0.25 3.28
CA CYS A 27 -2.92 0.64 2.21
C CYS A 27 -1.48 0.63 2.71
N LEU A 28 -0.57 0.29 1.80
CA LEU A 28 0.87 0.27 2.06
C LEU A 28 1.47 1.60 1.62
N VAL A 29 2.21 2.25 2.50
CA VAL A 29 2.97 3.46 2.14
C VAL A 29 4.25 3.02 1.41
N ILE A 30 4.41 3.50 0.17
CA ILE A 30 5.59 3.22 -0.65
C ILE A 30 6.49 4.44 -0.84
N GLN A 31 6.03 5.62 -0.46
CA GLN A 31 6.78 6.86 -0.60
C GLN A 31 7.96 6.91 0.37
N THR A 32 9.07 7.45 -0.08
CA THR A 32 10.29 7.56 0.74
C THR A 32 10.04 8.34 2.04
N ASP A 33 10.60 7.86 3.14
CA ASP A 33 10.49 8.52 4.44
C ASP A 33 11.10 9.91 4.43
N SER A 34 12.11 10.14 3.62
CA SER A 34 12.72 11.46 3.45
C SER A 34 11.65 12.51 3.08
N LEU A 35 10.76 12.17 2.16
CA LEU A 35 9.66 13.03 1.76
C LEU A 35 8.54 13.06 2.80
N ASN A 36 8.21 11.91 3.38
CA ASN A 36 7.17 11.81 4.41
C ASN A 36 7.51 12.69 5.62
N GLU A 37 8.75 12.66 6.06
CA GLU A 37 9.23 13.41 7.24
C GLU A 37 9.35 14.90 6.98
N SER A 38 9.46 15.32 5.72
CA SER A 38 9.52 16.73 5.38
C SER A 38 8.18 17.45 5.50
N GLY A 39 7.11 16.72 5.82
CA GLY A 39 5.76 17.28 5.90
C GLY A 39 5.06 17.35 4.55
N HIS A 40 5.52 16.59 3.57
CA HIS A 40 4.86 16.51 2.27
C HIS A 40 3.44 15.99 2.45
N ARG A 41 2.47 16.68 1.87
CA ARG A 41 1.05 16.41 2.14
C ARG A 41 0.49 15.26 1.34
N THR A 42 1.11 14.92 0.23
CA THR A 42 0.67 13.85 -0.66
C THR A 42 1.53 12.62 -0.44
N ILE A 43 0.88 11.47 -0.24
CA ILE A 43 1.55 10.21 0.06
C ILE A 43 1.21 9.20 -1.02
N ALA A 44 2.22 8.57 -1.61
CA ALA A 44 2.06 7.49 -2.56
C ALA A 44 1.84 6.17 -1.82
N VAL A 45 0.75 5.48 -2.15
CA VAL A 45 0.33 4.25 -1.48
C VAL A 45 -0.15 3.20 -2.48
N LEU A 46 -0.20 1.94 -2.01
CA LEU A 46 -0.83 0.81 -2.72
C LEU A 46 -1.97 0.29 -1.84
N PRO A 47 -3.20 0.17 -2.37
CA PRO A 47 -4.29 -0.38 -1.59
C PRO A 47 -4.19 -1.89 -1.46
N LEU A 48 -4.76 -2.43 -0.38
CA LEU A 48 -4.90 -3.87 -0.17
C LEU A 48 -6.35 -4.29 -0.41
N THR A 49 -6.54 -5.53 -0.81
CA THR A 49 -7.84 -6.15 -0.97
C THR A 49 -7.88 -7.50 -0.28
N THR A 50 -9.04 -7.87 0.27
CA THR A 50 -9.26 -9.21 0.83
C THR A 50 -9.68 -10.21 -0.23
N ARG A 51 -9.94 -9.76 -1.45
CA ARG A 51 -10.26 -10.64 -2.58
C ARG A 51 -8.96 -11.22 -3.13
N ILE A 52 -8.67 -12.46 -2.77
CA ILE A 52 -7.40 -13.12 -3.08
C ILE A 52 -7.48 -13.75 -4.47
N LEU A 53 -6.47 -13.48 -5.30
CA LEU A 53 -6.28 -14.10 -6.61
C LEU A 53 -5.08 -15.04 -6.54
N ASP A 54 -5.23 -16.24 -7.12
CA ASP A 54 -4.14 -17.20 -7.22
C ASP A 54 -3.14 -16.77 -8.30
N ASN A 55 -1.87 -17.13 -8.12
CA ASN A 55 -0.81 -16.87 -9.09
C ASN A 55 -0.73 -15.40 -9.50
N ALA A 56 -0.87 -14.51 -8.55
CA ALA A 56 -0.98 -13.07 -8.83
C ALA A 56 0.37 -12.34 -8.87
N LEU A 57 1.47 -12.98 -8.44
CA LEU A 57 2.79 -12.37 -8.58
C LEU A 57 3.13 -12.17 -10.06
N PRO A 58 3.81 -11.08 -10.40
CA PRO A 58 4.37 -10.03 -9.53
C PRO A 58 3.41 -8.88 -9.20
N MET A 59 2.18 -8.88 -9.73
CA MET A 59 1.27 -7.73 -9.61
C MET A 59 0.55 -7.66 -8.27
N ARG A 60 0.52 -8.74 -7.51
CA ARG A 60 -0.05 -8.74 -6.17
C ARG A 60 0.87 -9.46 -5.21
N VAL A 61 0.99 -8.93 -4.00
CA VAL A 61 1.78 -9.54 -2.92
C VAL A 61 0.83 -9.87 -1.77
N THR A 62 0.81 -11.14 -1.36
CA THR A 62 -0.07 -11.61 -0.29
C THR A 62 0.58 -11.35 1.06
N ILE A 63 -0.20 -10.74 1.97
CA ILE A 63 0.19 -10.51 3.35
C ILE A 63 -0.80 -11.24 4.24
N GLU A 64 -0.29 -12.20 5.02
CA GLU A 64 -1.10 -12.95 5.98
C GLU A 64 -1.63 -12.03 7.07
N ALA A 65 -2.82 -12.32 7.59
CA ALA A 65 -3.36 -11.61 8.73
C ALA A 65 -2.37 -11.66 9.91
N ARG A 66 -2.10 -10.52 10.49
CA ARG A 66 -1.19 -10.38 11.63
C ARG A 66 -1.36 -9.01 12.27
N ASP A 67 -0.95 -8.90 13.52
CA ASP A 67 -1.05 -7.65 14.28
C ASP A 67 -2.48 -7.09 14.17
N ASN A 68 -2.65 -5.86 13.73
CA ASN A 68 -3.97 -5.25 13.55
C ASN A 68 -4.51 -5.37 12.12
N LEU A 69 -3.80 -6.07 11.24
CA LEU A 69 -4.33 -6.47 9.93
C LEU A 69 -5.14 -7.75 10.14
N LYS A 70 -6.46 -7.62 10.18
CA LYS A 70 -7.35 -8.69 10.65
C LYS A 70 -7.60 -9.81 9.63
N GLN A 71 -7.38 -9.55 8.34
CA GLN A 71 -7.63 -10.52 7.28
C GLN A 71 -6.43 -10.60 6.35
N THR A 72 -6.13 -11.82 5.89
CA THR A 72 -5.15 -12.02 4.83
C THR A 72 -5.58 -11.20 3.62
N SER A 73 -4.65 -10.44 3.07
CA SER A 73 -4.92 -9.45 2.03
C SER A 73 -3.86 -9.51 0.95
N GLN A 74 -4.17 -8.93 -0.20
CA GLN A 74 -3.17 -8.73 -1.27
C GLN A 74 -2.97 -7.26 -1.54
N ILE A 75 -1.71 -6.88 -1.65
CA ILE A 75 -1.31 -5.53 -2.07
C ILE A 75 -1.49 -5.48 -3.59
N MET A 76 -2.24 -4.49 -4.07
CA MET A 76 -2.52 -4.31 -5.50
C MET A 76 -1.50 -3.32 -6.08
N LEU A 77 -0.43 -3.85 -6.70
CA LEU A 77 0.68 -3.02 -7.16
C LEU A 77 0.30 -2.12 -8.35
N ASP A 78 -0.68 -2.53 -9.14
CA ASP A 78 -1.15 -1.76 -10.30
C ASP A 78 -2.16 -0.66 -9.94
N GLN A 79 -2.47 -0.48 -8.66
CA GLN A 79 -3.42 0.52 -8.18
C GLN A 79 -2.70 1.61 -7.36
N ILE A 80 -1.66 2.20 -7.95
CA ILE A 80 -0.89 3.24 -7.25
C ILE A 80 -1.77 4.48 -7.07
N HIS A 81 -1.87 4.96 -5.83
CA HIS A 81 -2.60 6.19 -5.50
C HIS A 81 -1.64 7.19 -4.84
N ALA A 82 -1.88 8.46 -5.10
CA ALA A 82 -1.24 9.54 -4.37
C ALA A 82 -2.35 10.44 -3.81
N PHE A 83 -2.47 10.52 -2.50
CA PHE A 83 -3.55 11.30 -1.90
C PHE A 83 -3.07 12.04 -0.65
N ASP A 84 -3.90 12.97 -0.19
CA ASP A 84 -3.58 13.79 0.98
C ASP A 84 -3.45 12.92 2.24
N VAL A 85 -2.48 13.22 3.07
CA VAL A 85 -2.20 12.50 4.32
C VAL A 85 -3.42 12.44 5.23
N ARG A 86 -4.37 13.39 5.10
CA ARG A 86 -5.60 13.40 5.89
C ARG A 86 -6.54 12.24 5.59
N ARG A 87 -6.30 11.49 4.52
CA ARG A 87 -7.09 10.29 4.22
C ARG A 87 -6.77 9.10 5.13
N PHE A 88 -5.65 9.13 5.85
CA PHE A 88 -5.33 8.09 6.81
C PHE A 88 -6.22 8.19 8.04
N THR A 89 -6.78 7.05 8.47
CA THR A 89 -7.77 7.00 9.57
C THR A 89 -7.31 6.15 10.75
N SER A 90 -6.10 5.61 10.73
CA SER A 90 -5.59 4.76 11.79
C SER A 90 -4.09 4.93 11.97
N ASP A 91 -3.57 4.40 13.06
CA ASP A 91 -2.16 4.12 13.22
C ASP A 91 -1.77 2.91 12.37
N ALA A 92 -0.49 2.58 12.30
CA ALA A 92 -0.01 1.44 11.52
C ALA A 92 -0.67 0.14 12.02
N LEU A 93 -1.26 -0.61 11.08
CA LEU A 93 -1.84 -1.92 11.37
C LEU A 93 -0.75 -2.97 11.51
N THR A 94 0.26 -2.89 10.67
CA THR A 94 1.43 -3.77 10.66
C THR A 94 2.51 -3.13 9.79
N VAL A 95 3.69 -3.73 9.79
CA VAL A 95 4.84 -3.27 9.02
C VAL A 95 5.36 -4.45 8.19
N LEU A 96 5.67 -4.24 6.93
CA LEU A 96 6.27 -5.25 6.08
C LEU A 96 7.72 -5.51 6.50
N ASN A 97 8.13 -6.79 6.41
CA ASN A 97 9.54 -7.14 6.56
C ASN A 97 10.30 -6.90 5.24
N ASP A 98 11.62 -7.09 5.26
CA ASP A 98 12.46 -6.81 4.09
C ASP A 98 12.14 -7.73 2.91
N THR A 99 11.80 -8.99 3.16
CA THR A 99 11.42 -9.93 2.11
C THR A 99 10.15 -9.48 1.41
N GLU A 100 9.15 -9.08 2.18
CA GLU A 100 7.86 -8.59 1.66
C GLU A 100 8.05 -7.29 0.87
N MET A 101 8.80 -6.33 1.43
CA MET A 101 9.11 -5.09 0.71
C MET A 101 9.90 -5.37 -0.57
N GLY A 102 10.79 -6.35 -0.55
CA GLY A 102 11.54 -6.77 -1.74
C GLY A 102 10.61 -7.24 -2.87
N LEU A 103 9.58 -8.00 -2.53
CA LEU A 103 8.57 -8.45 -3.52
C LEU A 103 7.80 -7.26 -4.08
N VAL A 104 7.40 -6.32 -3.24
CA VAL A 104 6.71 -5.10 -3.67
C VAL A 104 7.59 -4.29 -4.62
N GLU A 105 8.83 -4.06 -4.24
CA GLU A 105 9.78 -3.28 -5.04
C GLU A 105 10.05 -3.94 -6.39
N GLU A 106 10.21 -5.27 -6.41
CA GLU A 106 10.41 -6.00 -7.66
C GLU A 106 9.20 -5.88 -8.58
N GLY A 107 7.99 -6.03 -8.03
CA GLY A 107 6.75 -5.88 -8.80
C GLY A 107 6.59 -4.48 -9.37
N LEU A 108 6.91 -3.45 -8.58
CA LEU A 108 6.86 -2.05 -9.04
C LEU A 108 7.91 -1.78 -10.12
N ARG A 109 9.10 -2.37 -9.98
CA ARG A 109 10.17 -2.25 -10.97
C ARG A 109 9.71 -2.79 -12.32
N ILE A 110 9.05 -3.94 -12.31
CA ILE A 110 8.49 -4.56 -13.52
C ILE A 110 7.36 -3.71 -14.09
N LEU A 111 6.40 -3.34 -13.24
CA LEU A 111 5.23 -2.57 -13.68
C LEU A 111 5.61 -1.23 -14.32
N LEU A 112 6.56 -0.53 -13.69
CA LEU A 112 6.94 0.82 -14.10
C LEU A 112 8.16 0.83 -15.04
N VAL A 113 8.70 -0.34 -15.37
CA VAL A 113 9.87 -0.51 -16.25
C VAL A 113 11.07 0.28 -15.71
N LEU A 114 11.36 0.13 -14.43
CA LEU A 114 12.49 0.78 -13.79
C LEU A 114 13.71 -0.13 -13.80
N GLU A 115 14.87 0.44 -14.10
CA GLU A 115 16.15 -0.25 -14.10
C GLU A 115 17.04 0.25 -12.97
N TYR A 116 17.92 -0.63 -12.53
CA TYR A 116 18.94 -0.29 -11.52
C TYR A 116 20.32 -0.56 -12.07
#